data_01a1a76000b86482c937ff602b9c6eea
#
_entry.id   01a1a76000b86482c937ff602b9c6eea
#
_cell.length_a   1.000
_cell.length_b   1.000
_cell.length_c   1.000
_cell.angle_alpha   90.00
_cell.angle_beta   90.00
_cell.angle_gamma   90.00
#
_symmetry.space_group_name_H-M   'P 1'
#
loop_
_entity.id
_entity.type
_entity.pdbx_description
1 polymer ?
#
loop_
_entity_poly.entity_id
_entity_poly.type
_entity_poly.pdbx_seq_one_letter_code
_entity_poly.pdbx_strand_id
1 'polypeptide(L)'
;MDISLVLAVFNNLDYTKNTYERVRDIYPDAPMVISSGGSTDGTLDWLQSLDDDNLSYIHDDDQLTFSDNYNSAIKLVDTDKLVLIHNDMVIGKNFLENLSELIDEKSLITYTTIEPPIFKGHKRPGEVILELGRGF
;
A
#
# COMPACT_ATOMS: atom_id res chain seq x y z
N MET A 1 0.23 -10.80 12.86
CA MET A 1 1.37 -10.61 11.92
C MET A 1 2.17 -9.42 12.39
N ASP A 2 3.50 -9.49 12.40
CA ASP A 2 4.38 -8.47 12.99
C ASP A 2 4.90 -7.46 11.94
N ILE A 3 4.05 -7.16 10.96
CA ILE A 3 4.36 -6.24 9.87
C ILE A 3 3.08 -5.51 9.46
N SER A 4 3.10 -4.18 9.49
CA SER A 4 2.00 -3.33 9.06
C SER A 4 2.13 -2.92 7.59
N LEU A 5 1.01 -2.92 6.88
CA LEU A 5 0.90 -2.30 5.55
C LEU A 5 0.50 -0.83 5.71
N VAL A 6 1.27 0.06 5.11
CA VAL A 6 1.08 1.51 5.25
C VAL A 6 0.81 2.14 3.89
N LEU A 7 -0.33 2.83 3.77
CA LEU A 7 -0.75 3.54 2.57
C LEU A 7 -0.87 5.04 2.86
N ALA A 8 -0.33 5.85 1.95
CA ALA A 8 -0.63 7.27 1.87
C ALA A 8 -1.50 7.51 0.63
N VAL A 9 -2.68 8.09 0.83
CA VAL A 9 -3.67 8.29 -0.23
C VAL A 9 -4.02 9.77 -0.40
N PHE A 10 -4.24 10.16 -1.62
CA PHE A 10 -4.79 11.45 -2.00
C PHE A 10 -5.73 11.24 -3.18
N ASN A 11 -7.05 11.29 -2.91
CA ASN A 11 -8.07 10.96 -3.90
C ASN A 11 -7.88 9.54 -4.50
N ASN A 12 -8.48 9.28 -5.66
CA ASN A 12 -8.45 7.97 -6.34
C ASN A 12 -9.05 6.83 -5.47
N LEU A 13 -10.21 7.10 -4.88
CA LEU A 13 -10.91 6.19 -3.97
C LEU A 13 -11.07 4.78 -4.53
N ASP A 14 -11.40 4.63 -5.81
CA ASP A 14 -11.59 3.30 -6.43
C ASP A 14 -10.30 2.47 -6.42
N TYR A 15 -9.14 3.08 -6.67
CA TYR A 15 -7.86 2.39 -6.55
C TYR A 15 -7.57 2.01 -5.10
N THR A 16 -7.84 2.91 -4.17
CA THR A 16 -7.65 2.65 -2.73
C THR A 16 -8.51 1.48 -2.26
N LYS A 17 -9.79 1.43 -2.68
CA LYS A 17 -10.69 0.30 -2.40
C LYS A 17 -10.15 -1.00 -2.95
N ASN A 18 -9.75 -1.02 -4.22
CA ASN A 18 -9.20 -2.22 -4.85
C ASN A 18 -7.96 -2.74 -4.12
N THR A 19 -7.04 -1.85 -3.74
CA THR A 19 -5.84 -2.24 -2.98
C THR A 19 -6.21 -2.77 -1.61
N TYR A 20 -7.11 -2.11 -0.89
CA TYR A 20 -7.60 -2.55 0.42
C TYR A 20 -8.27 -3.93 0.33
N GLU A 21 -9.23 -4.10 -0.57
CA GLU A 21 -9.93 -5.38 -0.77
C GLU A 21 -8.95 -6.50 -1.12
N ARG A 22 -7.98 -6.21 -1.99
CA ARG A 22 -6.96 -7.18 -2.35
C ARG A 22 -6.07 -7.57 -1.17
N VAL A 23 -5.72 -6.62 -0.30
CA VAL A 23 -4.99 -6.94 0.93
C VAL A 23 -5.85 -7.83 1.83
N ARG A 24 -7.11 -7.50 2.05
CA ARG A 24 -8.02 -8.27 2.91
C ARG A 24 -8.32 -9.67 2.39
N ASP A 25 -8.38 -9.85 1.07
CA ASP A 25 -8.53 -11.18 0.44
C ASP A 25 -7.36 -12.13 0.75
N ILE A 26 -6.15 -11.60 0.83
CA ILE A 26 -4.93 -12.41 1.04
C ILE A 26 -4.52 -12.42 2.51
N TYR A 27 -4.66 -11.30 3.18
CA TYR A 27 -4.22 -11.05 4.56
C TYR A 27 -5.33 -10.41 5.38
N PRO A 28 -6.40 -11.16 5.73
CA PRO A 28 -7.56 -10.61 6.43
C PRO A 28 -7.21 -9.96 7.78
N ASP A 29 -6.20 -10.49 8.47
CA ASP A 29 -5.80 -10.04 9.81
C ASP A 29 -4.52 -9.18 9.82
N ALA A 30 -3.99 -8.78 8.67
CA ALA A 30 -2.78 -7.97 8.64
C ALA A 30 -3.07 -6.54 9.11
N PRO A 31 -2.27 -5.99 10.04
CA PRO A 31 -2.40 -4.59 10.42
C PRO A 31 -2.21 -3.67 9.23
N MET A 32 -3.14 -2.75 9.04
CA MET A 32 -3.10 -1.77 7.95
C MET A 32 -3.28 -0.37 8.49
N VAL A 33 -2.53 0.56 7.96
CA VAL A 33 -2.64 1.98 8.28
C VAL A 33 -2.83 2.78 7.00
N ILE A 34 -3.85 3.62 6.96
CA ILE A 34 -4.13 4.51 5.82
C ILE A 34 -4.10 5.96 6.29
N SER A 35 -3.28 6.79 5.65
CA SER A 35 -3.31 8.24 5.81
C SER A 35 -3.90 8.89 4.56
N SER A 36 -4.94 9.68 4.75
CA SER A 36 -5.63 10.43 3.69
C SER A 36 -5.32 11.91 3.85
N GLY A 37 -4.42 12.45 3.02
CA GLY A 37 -3.99 13.84 3.08
C GLY A 37 -4.74 14.72 2.09
N GLY A 38 -5.86 15.33 2.51
CA GLY A 38 -6.64 16.26 1.72
C GLY A 38 -7.52 15.63 0.64
N SER A 39 -7.91 14.36 0.78
CA SER A 39 -8.82 13.71 -0.17
C SER A 39 -10.24 14.29 -0.07
N THR A 40 -10.85 14.54 -1.23
CA THR A 40 -12.19 15.14 -1.35
C THR A 40 -13.18 14.28 -2.15
N ASP A 41 -12.81 13.06 -2.50
CA ASP A 41 -13.54 12.15 -3.39
C ASP A 41 -14.41 11.11 -2.63
N GLY A 42 -14.64 11.32 -1.33
CA GLY A 42 -15.36 10.40 -0.46
C GLY A 42 -14.47 9.36 0.23
N THR A 43 -13.14 9.48 0.14
CA THR A 43 -12.21 8.58 0.81
C THR A 43 -12.44 8.54 2.32
N LEU A 44 -12.66 9.71 2.97
CA LEU A 44 -12.91 9.76 4.42
C LEU A 44 -14.20 9.03 4.79
N ASP A 45 -15.30 9.32 4.09
CA ASP A 45 -16.58 8.68 4.36
C ASP A 45 -16.51 7.16 4.21
N TRP A 46 -15.75 6.70 3.21
CA TRP A 46 -15.51 5.28 3.01
C TRP A 46 -14.68 4.68 4.16
N LEU A 47 -13.58 5.31 4.57
CA LEU A 47 -12.77 4.84 5.70
C LEU A 47 -13.61 4.73 6.99
N GLN A 48 -14.48 5.71 7.24
CA GLN A 48 -15.38 5.71 8.39
C GLN A 48 -16.46 4.62 8.33
N SER A 49 -16.78 4.14 7.14
CA SER A 49 -17.80 3.09 6.94
C SER A 49 -17.26 1.68 7.12
N LEU A 50 -15.92 1.50 7.21
CA LEU A 50 -15.31 0.19 7.36
C LEU A 50 -15.42 -0.30 8.81
N ASP A 51 -15.87 -1.55 8.97
CA ASP A 51 -15.88 -2.29 10.24
C ASP A 51 -14.71 -3.28 10.22
N ASP A 52 -13.51 -2.78 10.52
CA ASP A 52 -12.24 -3.53 10.40
C ASP A 52 -11.32 -3.21 11.58
N ASP A 53 -11.26 -4.12 12.53
CA ASP A 53 -10.44 -3.99 13.75
C ASP A 53 -8.92 -3.94 13.47
N ASN A 54 -8.50 -4.37 12.28
CA ASN A 54 -7.09 -4.36 11.86
C ASN A 54 -6.73 -3.16 10.99
N LEU A 55 -7.63 -2.18 10.86
CA LEU A 55 -7.41 -0.94 10.14
C LEU A 55 -7.31 0.25 11.10
N SER A 56 -6.22 0.99 11.02
CA SER A 56 -6.10 2.32 11.60
C SER A 56 -6.03 3.36 10.47
N TYR A 57 -6.63 4.52 10.65
CA TYR A 57 -6.53 5.58 9.65
C TYR A 57 -6.46 6.97 10.29
N ILE A 58 -5.91 7.90 9.52
CA ILE A 58 -5.89 9.34 9.80
C ILE A 58 -6.29 10.10 8.55
N HIS A 59 -7.01 11.19 8.72
CA HIS A 59 -7.36 12.12 7.64
C HIS A 59 -6.92 13.54 8.02
N ASP A 60 -6.37 14.24 7.04
CA ASP A 60 -6.06 15.67 7.12
C ASP A 60 -6.92 16.40 6.08
N ASP A 61 -7.52 17.53 6.46
CA ASP A 61 -8.33 18.36 5.55
C ASP A 61 -7.46 19.05 4.49
N ASP A 62 -6.20 19.34 4.82
CA ASP A 62 -5.25 19.94 3.91
C ASP A 62 -4.52 18.87 3.08
N GLN A 63 -4.20 19.24 1.85
CA GLN A 63 -3.37 18.37 0.99
C GLN A 63 -1.94 18.30 1.55
N LEU A 64 -1.58 17.11 2.00
CA LEU A 64 -0.24 16.83 2.48
C LEU A 64 0.73 16.53 1.31
N THR A 65 2.02 16.80 1.53
CA THR A 65 3.06 16.26 0.66
C THR A 65 3.08 14.74 0.78
N PHE A 66 3.64 14.06 -0.21
CA PHE A 66 3.80 12.60 -0.18
C PHE A 66 4.49 12.11 1.10
N SER A 67 5.59 12.78 1.47
CA SER A 67 6.35 12.42 2.68
C SER A 67 5.59 12.68 3.97
N ASP A 68 4.89 13.81 4.07
CA ASP A 68 4.12 14.15 5.27
C ASP A 68 2.95 13.17 5.46
N ASN A 69 2.32 12.77 4.37
CA ASN A 69 1.22 11.82 4.38
C ASN A 69 1.68 10.45 4.89
N TYR A 70 2.79 9.90 4.38
CA TYR A 70 3.37 8.68 4.93
C TYR A 70 3.84 8.83 6.38
N ASN A 71 4.48 9.95 6.72
CA ASN A 71 4.92 10.19 8.10
C ASN A 71 3.75 10.25 9.08
N SER A 72 2.59 10.74 8.65
CA SER A 72 1.36 10.72 9.45
C SER A 72 0.85 9.30 9.68
N ALA A 73 0.86 8.46 8.64
CA ALA A 73 0.50 7.06 8.77
C ALA A 73 1.45 6.27 9.67
N ILE A 74 2.76 6.46 9.52
CA ILE A 74 3.78 5.73 10.29
C ILE A 74 3.63 5.96 11.80
N LYS A 75 3.14 7.12 12.24
CA LYS A 75 2.88 7.38 13.66
C LYS A 75 1.80 6.50 14.28
N LEU A 76 0.95 5.89 13.47
CA LEU A 76 -0.10 4.97 13.91
C LEU A 76 0.32 3.50 13.86
N VAL A 77 1.52 3.20 13.35
CA VAL A 77 2.02 1.83 13.27
C VAL A 77 2.37 1.32 14.66
N ASP A 78 1.85 0.15 15.01
CA ASP A 78 2.05 -0.53 16.30
C ASP A 78 2.79 -1.87 16.15
N THR A 79 3.47 -2.08 15.03
CA THR A 79 4.30 -3.25 14.77
C THR A 79 5.76 -2.85 14.61
N ASP A 80 6.67 -3.79 14.87
CA ASP A 80 8.12 -3.55 14.74
C ASP A 80 8.56 -3.37 13.28
N LYS A 81 7.76 -3.86 12.35
CA LYS A 81 8.04 -3.82 10.91
C LYS A 81 6.90 -3.16 10.16
N LEU A 82 7.21 -2.47 9.10
CA LEU A 82 6.21 -1.90 8.21
C LEU A 82 6.63 -2.01 6.74
N VAL A 83 5.65 -1.99 5.86
CA VAL A 83 5.86 -1.88 4.41
C VAL A 83 5.02 -0.73 3.86
N LEU A 84 5.67 0.18 3.13
CA LEU A 84 5.00 1.27 2.43
C LEU A 84 4.52 0.75 1.07
N ILE A 85 3.23 0.85 0.81
CA ILE A 85 2.64 0.50 -0.49
C ILE A 85 1.82 1.68 -1.03
N HIS A 86 1.68 1.76 -2.35
CA HIS A 86 0.82 2.73 -2.99
C HIS A 86 -0.63 2.23 -3.06
N ASN A 87 -1.57 3.16 -3.20
CA ASN A 87 -2.99 2.84 -3.26
C ASN A 87 -3.47 2.25 -4.61
N ASP A 88 -2.59 2.13 -5.57
CA ASP A 88 -2.83 1.55 -6.91
C ASP A 88 -2.04 0.25 -7.15
N MET A 89 -1.61 -0.40 -6.07
CA MET A 89 -0.82 -1.64 -6.15
C MET A 89 -1.68 -2.88 -5.96
N VAL A 90 -1.33 -3.93 -6.70
CA VAL A 90 -1.87 -5.28 -6.51
C VAL A 90 -0.78 -6.15 -5.90
N ILE A 91 -0.94 -6.51 -4.63
CA ILE A 91 -0.01 -7.42 -3.95
C ILE A 91 -0.34 -8.88 -4.27
N GLY A 92 0.70 -9.70 -4.34
CA GLY A 92 0.59 -11.15 -4.57
C GLY A 92 0.48 -11.95 -3.26
N LYS A 93 0.18 -13.24 -3.40
CA LYS A 93 0.29 -14.20 -2.29
C LYS A 93 1.75 -14.30 -1.82
N ASN A 94 1.96 -14.58 -0.55
CA ASN A 94 3.26 -14.70 0.10
C ASN A 94 4.11 -13.39 0.09
N PHE A 95 3.49 -12.23 -0.17
CA PHE A 95 4.19 -10.95 -0.20
C PHE A 95 4.77 -10.60 1.17
N LEU A 96 3.93 -10.66 2.21
CA LEU A 96 4.36 -10.34 3.57
C LEU A 96 5.27 -11.41 4.17
N GLU A 97 5.04 -12.69 3.85
CA GLU A 97 5.89 -13.79 4.28
C GLU A 97 7.31 -13.63 3.74
N ASN A 98 7.44 -13.38 2.44
CA ASN A 98 8.74 -13.18 1.81
C ASN A 98 9.46 -11.94 2.36
N LEU A 99 8.74 -10.85 2.62
CA LEU A 99 9.33 -9.67 3.26
C LEU A 99 9.75 -9.96 4.70
N SER A 100 8.92 -10.65 5.47
CA SER A 100 9.21 -10.97 6.87
C SER A 100 10.47 -11.79 7.05
N GLU A 101 10.79 -12.68 6.10
CA GLU A 101 12.01 -13.48 6.09
C GLU A 101 13.28 -12.65 5.80
N LEU A 102 13.14 -11.54 5.08
CA LEU A 102 14.25 -10.72 4.62
C LEU A 102 14.54 -9.52 5.53
N ILE A 103 13.53 -9.03 6.25
CA ILE A 103 13.63 -7.82 7.07
C ILE A 103 14.20 -8.15 8.45
N ASP A 104 15.30 -7.50 8.82
CA ASP A 104 15.85 -7.44 10.17
C ASP A 104 15.83 -5.99 10.71
N GLU A 105 16.27 -5.79 11.96
CA GLU A 105 16.27 -4.48 12.64
C GLU A 105 17.08 -3.37 11.94
N LYS A 106 17.90 -3.72 10.96
CA LYS A 106 18.83 -2.80 10.26
C LYS A 106 18.60 -2.76 8.76
N SER A 107 17.62 -3.52 8.26
CA SER A 107 17.36 -3.66 6.83
C SER A 107 16.34 -2.65 6.34
N LEU A 108 16.65 -2.01 5.23
CA LEU A 108 15.69 -1.37 4.35
C LEU A 108 15.62 -2.19 3.06
N ILE A 109 14.47 -2.81 2.81
CA ILE A 109 14.27 -3.64 1.63
C ILE A 109 13.35 -2.92 0.64
N THR A 110 13.75 -2.88 -0.61
CA THR A 110 12.88 -2.45 -1.71
C THR A 110 12.39 -3.66 -2.47
N TYR A 111 11.10 -3.68 -2.78
CA TYR A 111 10.50 -4.71 -3.63
C TYR A 111 10.40 -4.24 -5.08
N THR A 112 10.41 -5.18 -6.00
CA THR A 112 10.26 -4.90 -7.42
C THR A 112 8.78 -4.77 -7.78
N THR A 113 8.41 -3.64 -8.35
CA THR A 113 7.09 -3.43 -8.94
C THR A 113 7.12 -3.86 -10.40
N ILE A 114 6.12 -4.65 -10.80
CA ILE A 114 5.89 -5.01 -12.19
C ILE A 114 4.82 -4.07 -12.73
N GLU A 115 5.21 -3.23 -13.67
CA GLU A 115 4.28 -2.29 -14.31
C GLU A 115 4.00 -2.75 -15.73
N PRO A 116 2.74 -2.62 -16.21
CA PRO A 116 2.47 -2.82 -17.63
C PRO A 116 3.21 -1.75 -18.44
N PRO A 117 3.72 -2.07 -19.63
CA PRO A 117 4.40 -1.11 -20.47
C PRO A 117 3.44 0.02 -20.86
N ILE A 118 3.77 1.25 -20.48
CA ILE A 118 2.97 2.44 -20.81
C ILE A 118 3.00 2.70 -22.33
N PHE A 119 4.12 2.39 -22.98
CA PHE A 119 4.30 2.43 -24.43
C PHE A 119 5.09 1.23 -24.90
N LYS A 120 4.70 0.67 -26.05
CA LYS A 120 5.42 -0.44 -26.67
C LYS A 120 6.89 -0.03 -26.96
N GLY A 121 7.83 -0.72 -26.30
CA GLY A 121 9.27 -0.44 -26.45
C GLY A 121 9.86 0.56 -25.46
N HIS A 122 9.06 1.13 -24.55
CA HIS A 122 9.60 2.00 -23.48
C HIS A 122 10.06 1.15 -22.31
N LYS A 123 11.34 1.27 -21.97
CA LYS A 123 11.93 0.60 -20.81
C LYS A 123 12.63 1.63 -19.94
N ARG A 124 12.20 1.76 -18.69
CA ARG A 124 12.89 2.59 -17.70
C ARG A 124 14.12 1.87 -17.17
N PRO A 125 15.24 2.55 -16.84
CA PRO A 125 16.37 1.93 -16.17
C PRO A 125 15.91 1.22 -14.88
N GLY A 126 16.24 -0.07 -14.76
CA GLY A 126 15.85 -0.88 -13.61
C GLY A 126 14.46 -1.53 -13.68
N GLU A 127 13.69 -1.24 -14.72
CA GLU A 127 12.35 -1.81 -14.92
C GLU A 127 12.44 -3.26 -15.41
N VAL A 128 11.76 -4.15 -14.70
CA VAL A 128 11.54 -5.53 -15.16
C VAL A 128 10.21 -5.57 -15.89
N ILE A 129 10.26 -5.58 -17.22
CA ILE A 129 9.07 -5.82 -18.03
C ILE A 129 8.86 -7.33 -18.08
N LEU A 130 7.87 -7.84 -17.35
CA LEU A 130 7.36 -9.17 -17.63
C LEU A 130 6.41 -9.04 -18.82
N GLU A 131 6.78 -9.62 -19.96
CA GLU A 131 5.77 -10.03 -20.92
C GLU A 131 4.90 -11.06 -20.19
N LEU A 132 3.69 -10.66 -19.78
CA LEU A 132 2.69 -11.58 -19.26
C LEU A 132 2.38 -12.55 -20.41
N GLY A 133 3.18 -13.61 -20.50
CA GLY A 133 2.89 -14.75 -21.34
C GLY A 133 1.50 -15.27 -20.96
N ARG A 134 0.66 -15.57 -21.94
CA ARG A 134 -0.68 -16.14 -21.78
C ARG A 134 -0.63 -17.30 -20.77
N GLY A 135 -1.06 -17.08 -19.55
CA GLY A 135 -1.00 -18.13 -18.52
C GLY A 135 -1.18 -17.68 -17.07
N PHE A 136 -1.94 -16.59 -16.80
CA PHE A 136 -2.46 -16.30 -15.47
C PHE A 136 -3.97 -16.31 -15.48
#